data_f08be83eaa87ee6726be174a7ea7be6b
#
_entry.id   f08be83eaa87ee6726be174a7ea7be6b
#
_cell.length_a   1.000
_cell.length_b   1.000
_cell.length_c   1.000
_cell.angle_alpha   90.00
_cell.angle_beta   90.00
_cell.angle_gamma   90.00
#
_symmetry.space_group_name_H-M   'P 1'
#
loop_
_entity.id
_entity.type
_entity.pdbx_description
1 polymer ?
#
loop_
_entity_poly.entity_id
_entity_poly.type
_entity_poly.pdbx_seq_one_letter_code
_entity_poly.pdbx_strand_id
1 'polypeptide(L)'
;MITVKQIKNGKGYLKAHLSANDYYSEGEEVVGYWRGKGAQLLELEGPVDPVDLEAVRTNRHPQSGEKLTPRKLQTVFHDIGLAAPKAVSILAVVAGDERVREAFTDCVDEAIQELEKRAAVRVRSGSNYHTENVKMTGNIVTAVYIHDSSRSLDPQLHAHLVTGNVSYDHERGRWYALQPRLMLESANGEVRGQFLRSLTKRMEAMGYEVIPRADGFGIRGIGRELEQRFSRRSTQRKAFEQRYEEVFQKAPSKRRIEQFIKEGKKAATERFVDEYRLQFGKVPSTELTQQFVVDWRSSKLKKISTASVHRLQQAKLTPGEVSRLADLVNQSRSIRETKEAECTEAPAEQQRRKSQAKEVDDSKTETA
;
A
#
# COMPACT_ATOMS: atom_id res chain seq x y z
N MET A 1 0.05 -1.86 6.09
CA MET A 1 1.21 -2.80 6.13
C MET A 1 2.09 -2.52 4.93
N ILE A 2 3.40 -2.47 5.08
CA ILE A 2 4.33 -2.39 3.94
C ILE A 2 4.89 -3.78 3.65
N THR A 3 4.99 -4.13 2.38
CA THR A 3 5.62 -5.37 1.91
C THR A 3 6.67 -5.02 0.87
N VAL A 4 7.77 -5.79 0.83
CA VAL A 4 8.84 -5.58 -0.14
C VAL A 4 9.15 -6.90 -0.85
N LYS A 5 9.25 -6.85 -2.17
CA LYS A 5 9.57 -8.01 -3.00
C LYS A 5 10.54 -7.63 -4.12
N GLN A 6 11.62 -8.37 -4.26
CA GLN A 6 12.54 -8.24 -5.39
C GLN A 6 12.04 -9.08 -6.57
N ILE A 7 12.06 -8.49 -7.77
CA ILE A 7 11.59 -9.11 -9.00
C ILE A 7 12.79 -9.31 -9.92
N LYS A 8 13.20 -10.58 -10.11
CA LYS A 8 14.35 -10.95 -10.96
C LYS A 8 13.98 -11.08 -12.44
N ASN A 9 12.78 -11.61 -12.71
CA ASN A 9 12.25 -11.72 -14.07
C ASN A 9 10.87 -11.04 -14.12
N GLY A 10 10.84 -9.81 -14.60
CA GLY A 10 9.64 -8.98 -14.60
C GLY A 10 8.53 -9.45 -15.54
N LYS A 11 8.86 -10.20 -16.63
CA LYS A 11 7.89 -10.51 -17.69
C LYS A 11 6.66 -11.28 -17.18
N GLY A 12 6.88 -12.33 -16.39
CA GLY A 12 5.78 -13.08 -15.77
C GLY A 12 5.09 -12.33 -14.64
N TYR A 13 5.84 -11.48 -13.92
CA TYR A 13 5.32 -10.65 -12.85
C TYR A 13 4.39 -9.56 -13.38
N LEU A 14 4.82 -8.81 -14.38
CA LEU A 14 4.01 -7.75 -15.02
C LEU A 14 2.71 -8.33 -15.59
N LYS A 15 2.80 -9.47 -16.29
CA LYS A 15 1.63 -10.17 -16.81
C LYS A 15 0.69 -10.70 -15.72
N ALA A 16 1.24 -11.09 -14.57
CA ALA A 16 0.46 -11.72 -13.49
C ALA A 16 -0.04 -10.71 -12.44
N HIS A 17 0.53 -9.51 -12.34
CA HIS A 17 0.23 -8.58 -11.26
C HIS A 17 -0.12 -7.15 -11.68
N LEU A 18 0.13 -6.77 -12.92
CA LEU A 18 -0.06 -5.39 -13.39
C LEU A 18 -0.92 -5.29 -14.64
N SER A 19 -1.26 -6.42 -15.29
CA SER A 19 -2.29 -6.43 -16.31
C SER A 19 -3.66 -6.42 -15.65
N ALA A 20 -4.65 -5.87 -16.31
CA ALA A 20 -6.05 -5.79 -15.93
C ALA A 20 -6.65 -7.06 -15.30
N ASN A 21 -6.05 -8.18 -15.56
CA ASN A 21 -6.48 -9.49 -15.08
C ASN A 21 -5.96 -9.86 -13.70
N ASP A 22 -5.28 -8.96 -12.95
CA ASP A 22 -4.65 -9.44 -11.71
C ASP A 22 -5.63 -9.57 -10.56
N TYR A 23 -6.71 -8.79 -10.55
CA TYR A 23 -7.66 -8.84 -9.44
C TYR A 23 -9.13 -8.81 -9.81
N TYR A 24 -9.60 -9.22 -10.98
CA TYR A 24 -11.06 -9.39 -11.22
C TYR A 24 -11.72 -8.50 -12.28
N SER A 25 -11.01 -7.71 -13.05
CA SER A 25 -11.66 -6.92 -14.10
C SER A 25 -11.63 -7.63 -15.45
N GLU A 26 -12.78 -8.11 -15.90
CA GLU A 26 -13.00 -8.40 -17.30
C GLU A 26 -13.20 -7.06 -18.01
N GLY A 27 -12.15 -6.56 -18.69
CA GLY A 27 -12.24 -5.34 -19.50
C GLY A 27 -11.88 -4.01 -18.85
N GLU A 28 -11.56 -3.96 -17.55
CA GLU A 28 -11.06 -2.74 -16.88
C GLU A 28 -9.57 -2.87 -16.59
N GLU A 29 -8.75 -2.04 -17.24
CA GLU A 29 -7.32 -1.98 -16.97
C GLU A 29 -7.06 -1.15 -15.70
N VAL A 30 -6.30 -1.71 -14.75
CA VAL A 30 -5.76 -0.90 -13.67
C VAL A 30 -4.68 0.00 -14.28
N VAL A 31 -5.03 1.25 -14.51
CA VAL A 31 -4.10 2.22 -15.06
C VAL A 31 -3.05 2.52 -13.98
N GLY A 32 -1.80 2.20 -14.28
CA GLY A 32 -0.65 2.62 -13.48
C GLY A 32 -0.27 4.06 -13.83
N TYR A 33 0.43 4.73 -12.90
CA TYR A 33 0.93 6.08 -13.12
C TYR A 33 2.41 6.15 -12.78
N TRP A 34 3.18 6.85 -13.62
CA TRP A 34 4.60 7.11 -13.35
C TRP A 34 4.76 8.11 -12.22
N ARG A 35 5.71 7.83 -11.33
CA ARG A 35 6.08 8.67 -10.18
C ARG A 35 7.58 8.61 -9.93
N GLY A 36 8.07 9.63 -9.22
CA GLY A 36 9.46 9.75 -8.83
C GLY A 36 10.28 10.62 -9.79
N LYS A 37 11.28 11.29 -9.23
CA LYS A 37 12.19 12.18 -9.99
C LYS A 37 12.96 11.44 -11.07
N GLY A 38 13.29 10.16 -10.85
CA GLY A 38 13.92 9.32 -11.85
C GLY A 38 13.02 9.05 -13.06
N ALA A 39 11.70 8.93 -12.85
CA ALA A 39 10.74 8.82 -13.96
C ALA A 39 10.75 10.10 -14.81
N GLN A 40 10.73 11.27 -14.19
CA GLN A 40 10.81 12.57 -14.89
C GLN A 40 12.11 12.69 -15.72
N LEU A 41 13.24 12.20 -15.19
CA LEU A 41 14.52 12.16 -15.92
C LEU A 41 14.51 11.22 -17.13
N LEU A 42 13.56 10.29 -17.21
CA LEU A 42 13.31 9.42 -18.36
C LEU A 42 12.15 9.89 -19.22
N GLU A 43 11.64 11.11 -18.97
CA GLU A 43 10.47 11.67 -19.65
C GLU A 43 9.21 10.79 -19.51
N LEU A 44 9.09 10.09 -18.36
CA LEU A 44 7.96 9.22 -18.03
C LEU A 44 6.99 9.98 -17.12
N GLU A 45 5.83 10.31 -17.66
CA GLU A 45 4.76 11.05 -16.98
C GLU A 45 3.39 10.44 -17.28
N GLY A 46 2.42 10.70 -16.40
CA GLY A 46 1.05 10.25 -16.59
C GLY A 46 0.86 8.73 -16.51
N PRO A 47 -0.05 8.17 -17.32
CA PRO A 47 -0.34 6.74 -17.35
C PRO A 47 0.85 5.90 -17.80
N VAL A 48 1.00 4.71 -17.21
CA VAL A 48 2.08 3.78 -17.55
C VAL A 48 1.78 3.09 -18.88
N ASP A 49 2.58 3.37 -19.88
CA ASP A 49 2.57 2.62 -21.14
C ASP A 49 3.32 1.27 -20.97
N PRO A 50 2.76 0.15 -21.45
CA PRO A 50 3.43 -1.15 -21.40
C PRO A 50 4.80 -1.19 -22.11
N VAL A 51 4.99 -0.39 -23.17
CA VAL A 51 6.26 -0.32 -23.92
C VAL A 51 7.32 0.36 -23.06
N ASP A 52 6.99 1.46 -22.42
CA ASP A 52 7.88 2.19 -21.50
C ASP A 52 8.27 1.33 -20.30
N LEU A 53 7.28 0.63 -19.71
CA LEU A 53 7.53 -0.28 -18.60
C LEU A 53 8.44 -1.44 -19.00
N GLU A 54 8.30 -1.96 -20.23
CA GLU A 54 9.17 -2.98 -20.79
C GLU A 54 10.59 -2.45 -21.05
N ALA A 55 10.72 -1.20 -21.49
CA ALA A 55 12.02 -0.54 -21.66
C ALA A 55 12.76 -0.44 -20.31
N VAL A 56 12.11 0.07 -19.28
CA VAL A 56 12.66 0.13 -17.91
C VAL A 56 13.01 -1.28 -17.41
N ARG A 57 12.15 -2.27 -17.63
CA ARG A 57 12.38 -3.68 -17.27
C ARG A 57 13.64 -4.25 -17.92
N THR A 58 13.87 -3.88 -19.19
CA THR A 58 15.01 -4.35 -19.97
C THR A 58 16.26 -3.47 -19.85
N ASN A 59 16.23 -2.54 -18.87
CA ASN A 59 17.33 -1.60 -18.61
C ASN A 59 17.64 -0.69 -19.80
N ARG A 60 16.60 -0.17 -20.43
CA ARG A 60 16.69 0.73 -21.59
C ARG A 60 15.97 2.05 -21.30
N HIS A 61 16.47 3.10 -21.91
CA HIS A 61 15.80 4.39 -21.96
C HIS A 61 14.54 4.27 -22.83
N PRO A 62 13.36 4.67 -22.35
CA PRO A 62 12.10 4.51 -23.09
C PRO A 62 12.13 5.16 -24.47
N GLN A 63 12.65 6.37 -24.58
CA GLN A 63 12.64 7.13 -25.84
C GLN A 63 13.80 6.72 -26.77
N SER A 64 15.05 6.70 -26.29
CA SER A 64 16.22 6.45 -27.15
C SER A 64 16.51 4.96 -27.36
N GLY A 65 15.98 4.05 -26.51
CA GLY A 65 16.31 2.62 -26.54
C GLY A 65 17.71 2.28 -26.06
N GLU A 66 18.52 3.25 -25.66
CA GLU A 66 19.87 3.05 -25.17
C GLU A 66 19.87 2.36 -23.81
N LYS A 67 20.95 1.64 -23.50
CA LYS A 67 21.10 1.03 -22.18
C LYS A 67 21.31 2.07 -21.09
N LEU A 68 20.47 2.03 -20.05
CA LEU A 68 20.61 2.88 -18.88
C LEU A 68 21.88 2.53 -18.08
N THR A 69 22.13 1.24 -17.84
CA THR A 69 23.33 0.80 -17.13
C THR A 69 24.14 -0.19 -17.97
N PRO A 70 25.49 -0.19 -17.87
CA PRO A 70 26.36 -1.05 -18.71
C PRO A 70 26.13 -2.54 -18.45
N ARG A 71 25.75 -2.91 -17.23
CA ARG A 71 25.59 -4.32 -16.82
C ARG A 71 24.14 -4.76 -16.86
N LYS A 72 23.94 -6.04 -17.14
CA LYS A 72 22.63 -6.69 -17.00
C LYS A 72 22.19 -6.66 -15.53
N LEU A 73 20.99 -6.20 -15.29
CA LEU A 73 20.38 -6.20 -13.95
C LEU A 73 19.86 -7.61 -13.63
N GLN A 74 20.26 -8.15 -12.48
CA GLN A 74 19.72 -9.43 -11.97
C GLN A 74 18.32 -9.22 -11.37
N THR A 75 18.13 -8.15 -10.60
CA THR A 75 16.84 -7.66 -10.16
C THR A 75 16.43 -6.56 -11.12
N VAL A 76 15.21 -6.60 -11.63
CA VAL A 76 14.69 -5.60 -12.59
C VAL A 76 13.80 -4.59 -11.89
N PHE A 77 13.00 -5.04 -10.91
CA PHE A 77 12.13 -4.18 -10.11
C PHE A 77 12.18 -4.54 -8.63
N HIS A 78 11.84 -3.55 -7.81
CA HIS A 78 11.47 -3.70 -6.41
C HIS A 78 9.99 -3.34 -6.28
N ASP A 79 9.14 -4.30 -5.88
CA ASP A 79 7.73 -4.03 -5.60
C ASP A 79 7.57 -3.72 -4.11
N ILE A 80 7.19 -2.49 -3.81
CA ILE A 80 6.91 -2.02 -2.46
C ILE A 80 5.40 -1.83 -2.35
N GLY A 81 4.75 -2.71 -1.58
CA GLY A 81 3.30 -2.65 -1.37
C GLY A 81 2.96 -1.77 -0.16
N LEU A 82 2.12 -0.78 -0.35
CA LEU A 82 1.53 0.06 0.70
C LEU A 82 0.05 -0.30 0.84
N ALA A 83 -0.43 -0.60 2.06
CA ALA A 83 -1.83 -0.92 2.30
C ALA A 83 -2.41 -0.07 3.41
N ALA A 84 -3.60 0.47 3.16
CA ALA A 84 -4.38 1.20 4.15
C ALA A 84 -4.86 0.29 5.29
N PRO A 85 -5.14 0.83 6.49
CA PRO A 85 -5.89 0.14 7.52
C PRO A 85 -7.23 -0.38 7.01
N LYS A 86 -7.74 -1.47 7.59
CA LYS A 86 -8.96 -2.11 7.11
C LYS A 86 -10.18 -1.18 7.17
N ALA A 87 -10.31 -0.39 8.23
CA ALA A 87 -11.39 0.59 8.35
C ALA A 87 -11.38 1.62 7.20
N VAL A 88 -10.20 2.11 6.82
CA VAL A 88 -10.02 3.02 5.67
C VAL A 88 -10.42 2.34 4.36
N SER A 89 -10.02 1.08 4.17
CA SER A 89 -10.43 0.31 2.97
C SER A 89 -11.95 0.10 2.90
N ILE A 90 -12.62 -0.10 4.04
CA ILE A 90 -14.07 -0.21 4.11
C ILE A 90 -14.74 1.11 3.71
N LEU A 91 -14.25 2.25 4.21
CA LEU A 91 -14.79 3.57 3.84
C LEU A 91 -14.63 3.85 2.35
N ALA A 92 -13.41 3.65 1.82
CA ALA A 92 -13.13 3.97 0.43
C ALA A 92 -13.87 3.05 -0.56
N VAL A 93 -13.97 1.74 -0.25
CA VAL A 93 -14.42 0.74 -1.22
C VAL A 93 -15.88 0.33 -0.99
N VAL A 94 -16.27 0.11 0.26
CA VAL A 94 -17.62 -0.40 0.59
C VAL A 94 -18.61 0.73 0.82
N ALA A 95 -18.19 1.78 1.53
CA ALA A 95 -19.01 2.98 1.74
C ALA A 95 -18.92 3.97 0.55
N GLY A 96 -17.94 3.80 -0.35
CA GLY A 96 -17.80 4.61 -1.57
C GLY A 96 -17.38 6.06 -1.31
N ASP A 97 -16.61 6.33 -0.25
CA ASP A 97 -16.09 7.68 -0.01
C ASP A 97 -14.82 7.92 -0.82
N GLU A 98 -14.96 8.55 -1.98
CA GLU A 98 -13.85 8.85 -2.90
C GLU A 98 -12.80 9.79 -2.27
N ARG A 99 -13.18 10.67 -1.35
CA ARG A 99 -12.22 11.53 -0.62
C ARG A 99 -11.16 10.70 0.10
N VAL A 100 -11.55 9.53 0.62
CA VAL A 100 -10.66 8.60 1.31
C VAL A 100 -9.70 7.94 0.32
N ARG A 101 -10.15 7.66 -0.90
CA ARG A 101 -9.32 7.12 -1.98
C ARG A 101 -8.28 8.15 -2.44
N GLU A 102 -8.71 9.40 -2.64
CA GLU A 102 -7.83 10.52 -2.99
C GLU A 102 -6.77 10.74 -1.90
N ALA A 103 -7.20 10.82 -0.63
CA ALA A 103 -6.28 10.96 0.51
C ALA A 103 -5.26 9.83 0.60
N PHE A 104 -5.66 8.60 0.28
CA PHE A 104 -4.73 7.47 0.21
C PHE A 104 -3.71 7.67 -0.90
N THR A 105 -4.13 8.12 -2.08
CA THR A 105 -3.26 8.37 -3.23
C THR A 105 -2.21 9.43 -2.91
N ASP A 106 -2.62 10.55 -2.30
CA ASP A 106 -1.70 11.59 -1.85
C ASP A 106 -0.67 11.05 -0.84
N CYS A 107 -1.11 10.22 0.11
CA CYS A 107 -0.20 9.58 1.07
C CYS A 107 0.78 8.60 0.41
N VAL A 108 0.38 7.96 -0.69
CA VAL A 108 1.28 7.13 -1.50
C VAL A 108 2.34 7.99 -2.17
N ASP A 109 1.97 9.13 -2.74
CA ASP A 109 2.92 10.07 -3.37
C ASP A 109 3.92 10.64 -2.33
N GLU A 110 3.46 11.00 -1.14
CA GLU A 110 4.35 11.39 -0.03
C GLU A 110 5.31 10.27 0.40
N ALA A 111 4.82 9.02 0.43
CA ALA A 111 5.66 7.87 0.76
C ALA A 111 6.74 7.63 -0.31
N ILE A 112 6.47 7.87 -1.58
CA ILE A 112 7.44 7.81 -2.67
C ILE A 112 8.53 8.86 -2.47
N GLN A 113 8.15 10.10 -2.15
CA GLN A 113 9.12 11.17 -1.87
C GLN A 113 10.04 10.81 -0.69
N GLU A 114 9.50 10.13 0.33
CA GLU A 114 10.32 9.69 1.46
C GLU A 114 11.27 8.53 1.08
N LEU A 115 10.82 7.59 0.23
CA LEU A 115 11.67 6.54 -0.33
C LEU A 115 12.80 7.11 -1.18
N GLU A 116 12.54 8.14 -1.98
CA GLU A 116 13.53 8.82 -2.81
C GLU A 116 14.70 9.40 -2.01
N LYS A 117 14.44 9.96 -0.83
CA LYS A 117 15.50 10.50 0.06
C LYS A 117 16.56 9.46 0.41
N ARG A 118 16.22 8.16 0.31
CA ARG A 118 17.10 7.03 0.61
C ARG A 118 17.50 6.21 -0.60
N ALA A 119 17.17 6.70 -1.79
CA ALA A 119 17.63 6.11 -3.04
C ALA A 119 19.14 6.33 -3.16
N ALA A 120 19.86 5.27 -3.43
CA ALA A 120 21.31 5.29 -3.49
C ALA A 120 21.83 4.36 -4.59
N VAL A 121 23.05 4.62 -5.05
CA VAL A 121 23.79 3.77 -5.98
C VAL A 121 25.13 3.39 -5.40
N ARG A 122 25.68 2.27 -5.85
CA ARG A 122 27.03 1.87 -5.50
C ARG A 122 27.98 2.35 -6.58
N VAL A 123 28.84 3.27 -6.20
CA VAL A 123 29.88 3.81 -7.08
C VAL A 123 31.20 3.13 -6.74
N ARG A 124 31.81 2.48 -7.74
CA ARG A 124 33.16 1.90 -7.59
C ARG A 124 34.19 2.98 -7.83
N SER A 125 35.09 3.17 -6.89
CA SER A 125 36.26 4.03 -7.02
C SER A 125 37.49 3.13 -6.75
N GLY A 126 38.27 2.83 -7.80
CA GLY A 126 39.47 2.00 -7.69
C GLY A 126 39.25 0.52 -7.40
N SER A 127 40.27 -0.15 -6.87
CA SER A 127 40.27 -1.58 -6.55
C SER A 127 39.63 -1.96 -5.22
N ASN A 128 39.27 -0.99 -4.40
CA ASN A 128 38.75 -1.24 -3.05
C ASN A 128 37.24 -1.40 -3.01
N TYR A 129 36.79 -2.60 -2.61
CA TYR A 129 35.39 -3.00 -2.41
C TYR A 129 34.88 -2.59 -1.00
N HIS A 130 34.93 -1.32 -0.63
CA HIS A 130 34.38 -0.90 0.67
C HIS A 130 32.93 -0.45 0.56
N THR A 131 32.15 -0.70 1.61
CA THR A 131 30.76 -0.27 1.80
C THR A 131 30.60 1.26 1.78
N GLU A 132 31.67 1.98 1.88
CA GLU A 132 31.77 3.45 1.91
C GLU A 132 31.46 4.12 0.54
N ASN A 133 31.32 3.34 -0.53
CA ASN A 133 31.04 3.84 -1.88
C ASN A 133 29.54 3.91 -2.24
N VAL A 134 28.68 4.03 -1.23
CA VAL A 134 27.24 4.25 -1.44
C VAL A 134 27.00 5.75 -1.57
N LYS A 135 26.45 6.16 -2.71
CA LYS A 135 26.09 7.56 -2.97
C LYS A 135 24.59 7.72 -3.04
N MET A 136 24.07 8.66 -2.27
CA MET A 136 22.66 9.04 -2.32
C MET A 136 22.38 9.77 -3.64
N THR A 137 21.31 9.36 -4.32
CA THR A 137 20.91 9.94 -5.61
C THR A 137 19.60 10.71 -5.53
N GLY A 138 18.75 10.38 -4.56
CA GLY A 138 17.50 11.08 -4.30
C GLY A 138 16.46 10.95 -5.42
N ASN A 139 16.56 9.92 -6.25
CA ASN A 139 15.61 9.69 -7.34
C ASN A 139 15.36 8.20 -7.58
N ILE A 140 14.10 7.87 -7.91
CA ILE A 140 13.65 6.54 -8.33
C ILE A 140 12.73 6.63 -9.54
N VAL A 141 12.64 5.54 -10.28
CA VAL A 141 11.68 5.35 -11.39
C VAL A 141 10.62 4.39 -10.90
N THR A 142 9.40 4.85 -10.68
CA THR A 142 8.34 4.03 -10.06
C THR A 142 7.05 4.09 -10.87
N ALA A 143 6.50 2.92 -11.21
CA ALA A 143 5.15 2.75 -11.70
C ALA A 143 4.25 2.40 -10.52
N VAL A 144 3.20 3.18 -10.28
CA VAL A 144 2.26 3.04 -9.16
C VAL A 144 0.95 2.46 -9.65
N TYR A 145 0.50 1.37 -9.03
CA TYR A 145 -0.78 0.73 -9.30
C TYR A 145 -1.59 0.68 -8.02
N ILE A 146 -2.79 1.26 -8.03
CA ILE A 146 -3.69 1.28 -6.87
C ILE A 146 -4.81 0.28 -7.09
N HIS A 147 -5.01 -0.58 -6.11
CA HIS A 147 -6.05 -1.61 -6.10
C HIS A 147 -6.95 -1.43 -4.88
N ASP A 148 -8.21 -1.81 -5.00
CA ASP A 148 -9.23 -1.69 -3.96
C ASP A 148 -9.64 -3.02 -3.33
N SER A 149 -9.21 -4.14 -3.90
CA SER A 149 -9.60 -5.48 -3.44
C SER A 149 -8.42 -6.43 -3.26
N SER A 150 -8.57 -7.39 -2.35
CA SER A 150 -7.65 -8.50 -2.16
C SER A 150 -7.98 -9.68 -3.06
N ARG A 151 -7.07 -10.67 -3.17
CA ARG A 151 -7.34 -11.94 -3.87
C ARG A 151 -8.56 -12.70 -3.35
N SER A 152 -8.99 -12.43 -2.13
CA SER A 152 -10.14 -13.04 -1.50
C SER A 152 -11.41 -12.20 -1.66
N LEU A 153 -11.40 -11.20 -2.54
CA LEU A 153 -12.48 -10.24 -2.79
C LEU A 153 -12.81 -9.33 -1.58
N ASP A 154 -11.95 -9.31 -0.56
CA ASP A 154 -12.16 -8.38 0.55
C ASP A 154 -11.73 -6.97 0.14
N PRO A 155 -12.41 -5.90 0.61
CA PRO A 155 -11.99 -4.52 0.39
C PRO A 155 -10.60 -4.31 0.99
N GLN A 156 -9.67 -3.93 0.15
CA GLN A 156 -8.27 -3.67 0.52
C GLN A 156 -7.70 -2.60 -0.37
N LEU A 157 -7.77 -1.36 0.07
CA LEU A 157 -7.12 -0.26 -0.61
C LEU A 157 -5.61 -0.37 -0.42
N HIS A 158 -4.88 -0.57 -1.51
CA HIS A 158 -3.43 -0.74 -1.49
C HIS A 158 -2.78 -0.31 -2.80
N ALA A 159 -1.51 0.07 -2.73
CA ALA A 159 -0.70 0.45 -3.86
C ALA A 159 0.49 -0.50 -4.02
N HIS A 160 0.82 -0.82 -5.26
CA HIS A 160 2.08 -1.43 -5.66
C HIS A 160 2.99 -0.37 -6.27
N LEU A 161 4.13 -0.13 -5.65
CA LEU A 161 5.19 0.74 -6.15
C LEU A 161 6.22 -0.14 -6.88
N VAL A 162 6.07 -0.28 -8.18
CA VAL A 162 6.97 -1.08 -9.03
C VAL A 162 8.15 -0.21 -9.42
N THR A 163 9.16 -0.21 -8.57
CA THR A 163 10.34 0.64 -8.70
C THR A 163 11.41 -0.05 -9.54
N GLY A 164 11.82 0.59 -10.64
CA GLY A 164 12.91 0.16 -11.50
C GLY A 164 14.23 0.08 -10.72
N ASN A 165 15.05 -0.93 -11.02
CA ASN A 165 16.34 -1.09 -10.34
C ASN A 165 17.41 -0.19 -10.92
N VAL A 166 17.09 1.09 -11.17
CA VAL A 166 17.96 2.12 -11.71
C VAL A 166 17.78 3.44 -10.96
N SER A 167 18.86 4.22 -10.87
CA SER A 167 18.85 5.58 -10.31
C SER A 167 19.92 6.42 -10.97
N TYR A 168 19.68 7.70 -11.16
CA TYR A 168 20.57 8.63 -11.87
C TYR A 168 21.52 9.34 -10.90
N ASP A 169 22.80 9.31 -11.21
CA ASP A 169 23.82 10.08 -10.51
C ASP A 169 24.08 11.40 -11.24
N HIS A 170 23.54 12.49 -10.72
CA HIS A 170 23.68 13.83 -11.31
C HIS A 170 25.13 14.32 -11.44
N GLU A 171 26.02 13.95 -10.51
CA GLU A 171 27.42 14.38 -10.56
C GLU A 171 28.19 13.67 -11.68
N ARG A 172 27.82 12.42 -11.98
CA ARG A 172 28.48 11.63 -13.04
C ARG A 172 27.70 11.63 -14.36
N GLY A 173 26.53 12.23 -14.38
CA GLY A 173 25.68 12.35 -15.56
C GLY A 173 25.24 11.02 -16.15
N ARG A 174 25.02 9.98 -15.31
CA ARG A 174 24.64 8.66 -15.81
C ARG A 174 23.85 7.80 -14.83
N TRP A 175 23.18 6.79 -15.36
CA TRP A 175 22.40 5.81 -14.62
C TRP A 175 23.28 4.69 -14.04
N TYR A 176 22.92 4.25 -12.85
CA TYR A 176 23.48 3.10 -12.14
C TYR A 176 22.38 2.17 -11.65
N ALA A 177 22.76 0.91 -11.36
CA ALA A 177 21.86 0.02 -10.62
C ALA A 177 21.58 0.61 -9.21
N LEU A 178 20.31 0.64 -8.83
CA LEU A 178 19.88 1.09 -7.52
C LEU A 178 20.49 0.18 -6.44
N GLN A 179 20.99 0.78 -5.36
CA GLN A 179 21.37 0.07 -4.14
C GLN A 179 20.19 0.17 -3.16
N PRO A 180 19.27 -0.84 -3.14
CA PRO A 180 17.98 -0.66 -2.52
C PRO A 180 18.00 -0.79 -1.01
N ARG A 181 19.12 -1.20 -0.39
CA ARG A 181 19.19 -1.57 1.02
C ARG A 181 18.61 -0.49 1.94
N LEU A 182 19.14 0.73 1.86
CA LEU A 182 18.70 1.83 2.73
C LEU A 182 17.22 2.18 2.53
N MET A 183 16.78 2.22 1.27
CA MET A 183 15.39 2.47 0.90
C MET A 183 14.46 1.37 1.45
N LEU A 184 14.81 0.10 1.31
CA LEU A 184 13.98 -1.02 1.74
C LEU A 184 13.98 -1.21 3.27
N GLU A 185 15.09 -0.92 3.95
CA GLU A 185 15.16 -0.90 5.42
C GLU A 185 14.27 0.20 5.99
N SER A 186 14.26 1.39 5.39
CA SER A 186 13.40 2.51 5.82
C SER A 186 11.91 2.26 5.57
N ALA A 187 11.56 1.45 4.57
CA ALA A 187 10.18 1.24 4.15
C ALA A 187 9.28 0.75 5.31
N ASN A 188 9.74 -0.21 6.12
CA ASN A 188 8.97 -0.75 7.25
C ASN A 188 9.03 0.11 8.52
N GLY A 189 9.95 1.04 8.62
CA GLY A 189 10.12 1.97 9.75
C GLY A 189 9.52 3.34 9.46
N GLU A 190 10.37 4.23 8.98
CA GLU A 190 10.06 5.65 8.80
C GLU A 190 8.99 5.91 7.75
N VAL A 191 9.10 5.28 6.57
CA VAL A 191 8.13 5.47 5.47
C VAL A 191 6.73 5.02 5.90
N ARG A 192 6.65 3.83 6.53
CA ARG A 192 5.36 3.35 7.07
C ARG A 192 4.81 4.28 8.15
N GLY A 193 5.67 4.74 9.05
CA GLY A 193 5.27 5.66 10.12
C GLY A 193 4.73 6.97 9.56
N GLN A 194 5.42 7.56 8.58
CA GLN A 194 4.98 8.79 7.91
C GLN A 194 3.68 8.57 7.16
N PHE A 195 3.58 7.52 6.33
CA PHE A 195 2.37 7.18 5.60
C PHE A 195 1.15 7.07 6.52
N LEU A 196 1.27 6.37 7.65
CA LEU A 196 0.17 6.24 8.61
C LEU A 196 -0.17 7.57 9.29
N ARG A 197 0.83 8.38 9.66
CA ARG A 197 0.58 9.72 10.23
C ARG A 197 -0.11 10.66 9.25
N SER A 198 0.33 10.67 7.99
CA SER A 198 -0.27 11.49 6.95
C SER A 198 -1.71 11.07 6.69
N LEU A 199 -1.96 9.77 6.57
CA LEU A 199 -3.30 9.24 6.38
C LEU A 199 -4.21 9.53 7.58
N THR A 200 -3.71 9.40 8.82
CA THR A 200 -4.44 9.78 10.04
C THR A 200 -4.88 11.24 9.98
N LYS A 201 -3.95 12.17 9.71
CA LYS A 201 -4.26 13.60 9.62
C LYS A 201 -5.32 13.91 8.57
N ARG A 202 -5.26 13.26 7.40
CA ARG A 202 -6.25 13.45 6.35
C ARG A 202 -7.62 12.89 6.73
N MET A 203 -7.67 11.74 7.40
CA MET A 203 -8.93 11.17 7.92
C MET A 203 -9.55 12.09 8.96
N GLU A 204 -8.77 12.63 9.90
CA GLU A 204 -9.22 13.59 10.90
C GLU A 204 -9.68 14.92 10.28
N ALA A 205 -8.97 15.40 9.24
CA ALA A 205 -9.36 16.59 8.49
C ALA A 205 -10.69 16.41 7.73
N MET A 206 -10.98 15.18 7.28
CA MET A 206 -12.27 14.84 6.68
C MET A 206 -13.40 14.68 7.71
N GLY A 207 -13.14 14.80 9.01
CA GLY A 207 -14.12 14.67 10.07
C GLY A 207 -14.28 13.24 10.62
N TYR A 208 -13.43 12.30 10.27
CA TYR A 208 -13.43 10.96 10.85
C TYR A 208 -12.73 10.95 12.20
N GLU A 209 -13.31 10.29 13.20
CA GLU A 209 -12.65 10.07 14.48
C GLU A 209 -11.73 8.85 14.40
N VAL A 210 -10.42 9.10 14.50
CA VAL A 210 -9.38 8.08 14.41
C VAL A 210 -9.09 7.47 15.78
N ILE A 211 -9.02 6.14 15.85
CA ILE A 211 -8.71 5.39 17.08
C ILE A 211 -7.32 4.77 16.91
N PRO A 212 -6.31 5.21 17.68
CA PRO A 212 -4.96 4.64 17.62
C PRO A 212 -4.94 3.13 17.94
N ARG A 213 -4.08 2.37 17.24
CA ARG A 213 -3.87 0.94 17.43
C ARG A 213 -2.41 0.60 17.25
N ALA A 214 -1.94 -0.51 17.82
CA ALA A 214 -0.54 -0.95 17.74
C ALA A 214 -0.05 -1.19 16.30
N ASP A 215 -0.93 -1.59 15.40
CA ASP A 215 -0.62 -1.87 13.98
C ASP A 215 -1.02 -0.75 13.01
N GLY A 216 -1.49 0.39 13.51
CA GLY A 216 -1.96 1.53 12.74
C GLY A 216 -3.09 2.26 13.45
N PHE A 217 -4.29 2.30 12.84
CA PHE A 217 -5.46 2.92 13.44
C PHE A 217 -6.78 2.29 12.96
N GLY A 218 -7.85 2.54 13.70
CA GLY A 218 -9.23 2.27 13.31
C GLY A 218 -10.02 3.58 13.18
N ILE A 219 -11.27 3.44 12.78
CA ILE A 219 -12.21 4.57 12.67
C ILE A 219 -13.39 4.28 13.62
N ARG A 220 -13.79 5.26 14.43
CA ARG A 220 -14.98 5.15 15.27
C ARG A 220 -16.22 4.91 14.39
N GLY A 221 -17.08 3.99 14.80
CA GLY A 221 -18.22 3.54 13.99
C GLY A 221 -17.93 2.32 13.13
N ILE A 222 -16.66 1.95 12.93
CA ILE A 222 -16.26 0.70 12.24
C ILE A 222 -15.70 -0.27 13.27
N GLY A 223 -16.51 -1.25 13.69
CA GLY A 223 -16.13 -2.24 14.68
C GLY A 223 -15.14 -3.29 14.16
N ARG A 224 -14.39 -3.91 15.10
CA ARG A 224 -13.45 -4.98 14.76
C ARG A 224 -14.10 -6.20 14.12
N GLU A 225 -15.35 -6.49 14.46
CA GLU A 225 -16.09 -7.60 13.86
C GLU A 225 -16.30 -7.38 12.36
N LEU A 226 -16.68 -6.16 11.96
CA LEU A 226 -16.82 -5.77 10.56
C LEU A 226 -15.48 -5.85 9.82
N GLU A 227 -14.41 -5.34 10.44
CA GLU A 227 -13.06 -5.45 9.88
C GLU A 227 -12.62 -6.92 9.69
N GLN A 228 -12.92 -7.80 10.64
CA GLN A 228 -12.61 -9.23 10.58
C GLN A 228 -13.41 -9.95 9.49
N ARG A 229 -14.68 -9.63 9.32
CA ARG A 229 -15.54 -10.16 8.26
C ARG A 229 -14.95 -9.88 6.87
N PHE A 230 -14.30 -8.73 6.72
CA PHE A 230 -13.58 -8.31 5.52
C PHE A 230 -12.09 -8.65 5.54
N SER A 231 -11.62 -9.51 6.42
CA SER A 231 -10.22 -9.89 6.56
C SER A 231 -10.04 -11.41 6.50
N ARG A 232 -10.52 -12.03 5.43
CA ARG A 232 -10.48 -13.50 5.25
C ARG A 232 -9.08 -14.08 5.47
N ARG A 233 -8.04 -13.39 5.01
CA ARG A 233 -6.64 -13.82 5.22
C ARG A 233 -6.24 -13.82 6.70
N SER A 234 -6.70 -12.84 7.47
CA SER A 234 -6.47 -12.80 8.92
C SER A 234 -7.19 -13.92 9.65
N THR A 235 -8.42 -14.22 9.23
CA THR A 235 -9.21 -15.36 9.75
C THR A 235 -8.53 -16.69 9.44
N GLN A 236 -8.08 -16.88 8.21
CA GLN A 236 -7.34 -18.09 7.79
C GLN A 236 -6.04 -18.25 8.59
N ARG A 237 -5.32 -17.17 8.83
CA ARG A 237 -4.11 -17.18 9.63
C ARG A 237 -4.39 -17.62 11.08
N LYS A 238 -5.38 -17.04 11.73
CA LYS A 238 -5.78 -17.42 13.10
C LYS A 238 -6.21 -18.88 13.19
N ALA A 239 -7.02 -19.33 12.22
CA ALA A 239 -7.43 -20.73 12.16
C ALA A 239 -6.24 -21.67 11.95
N PHE A 240 -5.24 -21.29 11.17
CA PHE A 240 -4.01 -22.06 11.03
C PHE A 240 -3.20 -22.10 12.34
N GLU A 241 -3.00 -20.96 12.99
CA GLU A 241 -2.28 -20.86 14.26
C GLU A 241 -2.94 -21.77 15.31
N GLN A 242 -4.24 -21.69 15.48
CA GLN A 242 -5.00 -22.52 16.40
C GLN A 242 -4.86 -24.02 16.09
N ARG A 243 -5.08 -24.44 14.85
CA ARG A 243 -4.96 -25.86 14.44
C ARG A 243 -3.53 -26.38 14.59
N TYR A 244 -2.54 -25.52 14.33
CA TYR A 244 -1.15 -25.89 14.52
C TYR A 244 -0.85 -26.16 16.00
N GLU A 245 -1.34 -25.31 16.91
CA GLU A 245 -1.23 -25.51 18.35
C GLU A 245 -1.96 -26.77 18.83
N GLU A 246 -3.16 -27.02 18.33
CA GLU A 246 -3.94 -28.22 18.65
C GLU A 246 -3.20 -29.51 18.24
N VAL A 247 -2.59 -29.55 17.07
CA VAL A 247 -1.90 -30.74 16.53
C VAL A 247 -0.50 -30.90 17.13
N PHE A 248 0.28 -29.83 17.18
CA PHE A 248 1.70 -29.88 17.51
C PHE A 248 2.01 -29.52 18.97
N GLN A 249 1.00 -29.10 19.74
CA GLN A 249 1.12 -28.66 21.15
C GLN A 249 2.15 -27.54 21.34
N LYS A 250 2.31 -26.69 20.30
CA LYS A 250 3.19 -25.52 20.28
C LYS A 250 2.74 -24.50 19.26
N ALA A 251 3.00 -23.22 19.50
CA ALA A 251 2.72 -22.16 18.54
C ALA A 251 3.61 -22.28 17.28
N PRO A 252 3.06 -21.99 16.08
CA PRO A 252 3.85 -21.97 14.85
C PRO A 252 4.84 -20.80 14.88
N SER A 253 6.05 -21.02 14.35
CA SER A 253 7.03 -19.95 14.21
C SER A 253 6.54 -18.86 13.21
N LYS A 254 7.03 -17.63 13.34
CA LYS A 254 6.75 -16.54 12.36
C LYS A 254 7.03 -16.98 10.93
N ARG A 255 8.15 -17.69 10.70
CA ARG A 255 8.50 -18.24 9.39
C ARG A 255 7.46 -19.24 8.89
N ARG A 256 6.92 -20.09 9.76
CA ARG A 256 5.90 -21.08 9.41
C ARG A 256 4.57 -20.42 9.03
N ILE A 257 4.19 -19.38 9.75
CA ILE A 257 3.01 -18.55 9.43
C ILE A 257 3.19 -17.87 8.06
N GLU A 258 4.35 -17.30 7.79
CA GLU A 258 4.63 -16.67 6.50
C GLU A 258 4.61 -17.68 5.34
N GLN A 259 5.12 -18.89 5.56
CA GLN A 259 5.04 -19.97 4.59
C GLN A 259 3.58 -20.35 4.31
N PHE A 260 2.79 -20.58 5.36
CA PHE A 260 1.35 -20.85 5.22
C PHE A 260 0.65 -19.80 4.34
N ILE A 261 0.98 -18.53 4.56
CA ILE A 261 0.37 -17.43 3.80
C ILE A 261 0.76 -17.44 2.32
N LYS A 262 1.95 -17.91 1.98
CA LYS A 262 2.53 -17.88 0.61
C LYS A 262 2.27 -19.15 -0.19
N GLU A 263 2.13 -20.29 0.47
CA GLU A 263 2.01 -21.61 -0.16
C GLU A 263 0.62 -21.88 -0.77
N GLY A 264 0.57 -22.70 -1.79
CA GLY A 264 -0.67 -23.29 -2.31
C GLY A 264 -1.05 -24.53 -1.50
N LYS A 265 -2.30 -25.01 -1.68
CA LYS A 265 -2.86 -26.14 -0.92
C LYS A 265 -1.96 -27.38 -0.97
N LYS A 266 -1.44 -27.75 -2.14
CA LYS A 266 -0.58 -28.95 -2.32
C LYS A 266 0.71 -28.85 -1.49
N ALA A 267 1.48 -27.78 -1.64
CA ALA A 267 2.75 -27.60 -0.91
C ALA A 267 2.55 -27.54 0.60
N ALA A 268 1.46 -27.01 1.03
CA ALA A 268 1.11 -26.94 2.44
C ALA A 268 0.71 -28.30 3.05
N THR A 269 -0.01 -29.09 2.27
CA THR A 269 -0.32 -30.48 2.64
C THR A 269 0.97 -31.29 2.78
N GLU A 270 1.85 -31.24 1.81
CA GLU A 270 3.15 -31.92 1.82
C GLU A 270 3.95 -31.51 3.06
N ARG A 271 4.06 -30.23 3.32
CA ARG A 271 4.78 -29.69 4.49
C ARG A 271 4.17 -30.12 5.82
N PHE A 272 2.84 -30.12 5.93
CA PHE A 272 2.18 -30.60 7.13
C PHE A 272 2.50 -32.08 7.40
N VAL A 273 2.45 -32.91 6.38
CA VAL A 273 2.78 -34.32 6.48
C VAL A 273 4.23 -34.53 6.92
N ASP A 274 5.18 -33.75 6.36
CA ASP A 274 6.59 -33.83 6.72
C ASP A 274 6.84 -33.36 8.17
N GLU A 275 6.26 -32.24 8.61
CA GLU A 275 6.37 -31.75 9.97
C GLU A 275 5.77 -32.73 10.98
N TYR A 276 4.62 -33.32 10.64
CA TYR A 276 3.96 -34.32 11.50
C TYR A 276 4.80 -35.58 11.63
N ARG A 277 5.37 -36.06 10.51
CA ARG A 277 6.27 -37.23 10.49
C ARG A 277 7.53 -36.96 11.34
N LEU A 278 8.13 -35.78 11.21
CA LEU A 278 9.31 -35.40 11.97
C LEU A 278 9.03 -35.35 13.48
N GLN A 279 7.85 -34.89 13.89
CA GLN A 279 7.55 -34.76 15.32
C GLN A 279 7.02 -36.05 15.94
N PHE A 280 6.23 -36.85 15.22
CA PHE A 280 5.52 -37.99 15.79
C PHE A 280 5.99 -39.36 15.26
N GLY A 281 6.96 -39.37 14.33
CA GLY A 281 7.50 -40.62 13.74
C GLY A 281 6.54 -41.37 12.83
N LYS A 282 5.36 -40.82 12.53
CA LYS A 282 4.31 -41.42 11.72
C LYS A 282 3.64 -40.42 10.77
N VAL A 283 2.98 -40.92 9.74
CA VAL A 283 2.21 -40.09 8.82
C VAL A 283 0.84 -39.74 9.44
N PRO A 284 0.34 -38.51 9.31
CA PRO A 284 -0.98 -38.15 9.80
C PRO A 284 -2.08 -38.89 9.02
N SER A 285 -3.24 -39.09 9.63
CA SER A 285 -4.39 -39.65 8.92
C SER A 285 -4.86 -38.71 7.81
N THR A 286 -5.54 -39.26 6.79
CA THR A 286 -6.14 -38.46 5.71
C THR A 286 -7.14 -37.45 6.26
N GLU A 287 -7.94 -37.86 7.24
CA GLU A 287 -8.91 -36.99 7.91
C GLU A 287 -8.24 -35.81 8.63
N LEU A 288 -7.22 -36.08 9.45
CA LEU A 288 -6.45 -35.03 10.14
C LEU A 288 -5.79 -34.06 9.12
N THR A 289 -5.24 -34.61 8.03
CA THR A 289 -4.63 -33.81 6.97
C THR A 289 -5.67 -32.93 6.29
N GLN A 290 -6.85 -33.44 5.99
CA GLN A 290 -7.94 -32.67 5.42
C GLN A 290 -8.44 -31.57 6.36
N GLN A 291 -8.66 -31.89 7.64
CA GLN A 291 -9.04 -30.92 8.65
C GLN A 291 -8.02 -29.80 8.81
N PHE A 292 -6.73 -30.14 8.76
CA PHE A 292 -5.66 -29.15 8.87
C PHE A 292 -5.62 -28.15 7.71
N VAL A 293 -6.01 -28.57 6.50
CA VAL A 293 -5.93 -27.76 5.26
C VAL A 293 -7.28 -27.26 4.73
N VAL A 294 -8.37 -27.45 5.50
CA VAL A 294 -9.76 -27.17 5.07
C VAL A 294 -9.96 -25.73 4.57
N ASP A 295 -9.41 -24.73 5.23
CA ASP A 295 -9.60 -23.31 4.86
C ASP A 295 -8.42 -22.74 4.06
N TRP A 296 -7.75 -23.59 3.33
CA TRP A 296 -6.60 -23.17 2.55
C TRP A 296 -6.96 -22.14 1.48
N ARG A 297 -5.98 -21.31 1.15
CA ARG A 297 -6.10 -20.23 0.17
C ARG A 297 -6.84 -20.68 -1.09
N SER A 298 -7.99 -20.10 -1.35
CA SER A 298 -8.74 -20.31 -2.59
C SER A 298 -7.89 -19.93 -3.80
N SER A 299 -8.05 -20.66 -4.89
CA SER A 299 -7.49 -20.25 -6.19
C SER A 299 -8.01 -18.86 -6.56
N LYS A 300 -7.18 -18.11 -7.28
CA LYS A 300 -7.55 -16.80 -7.83
C LYS A 300 -8.80 -16.99 -8.71
N LEU A 301 -9.89 -16.31 -8.37
CA LEU A 301 -11.06 -16.28 -9.26
C LEU A 301 -10.67 -15.49 -10.52
N LYS A 302 -10.89 -16.06 -11.67
CA LYS A 302 -10.65 -15.42 -12.95
C LYS A 302 -11.99 -14.90 -13.48
N LYS A 303 -12.00 -13.71 -14.08
CA LYS A 303 -13.16 -13.14 -14.78
C LYS A 303 -14.34 -12.72 -13.88
N ILE A 304 -14.10 -11.82 -12.93
CA ILE A 304 -15.15 -11.11 -12.19
C ILE A 304 -14.96 -9.62 -12.41
N SER A 305 -16.02 -8.88 -12.78
CA SER A 305 -15.97 -7.43 -12.92
C SER A 305 -15.85 -6.73 -11.56
N THR A 306 -15.25 -5.55 -11.51
CA THR A 306 -15.14 -4.70 -10.30
C THR A 306 -16.52 -4.47 -9.68
N ALA A 307 -17.55 -4.19 -10.49
CA ALA A 307 -18.92 -4.03 -10.02
C ALA A 307 -19.47 -5.28 -9.32
N SER A 308 -19.11 -6.49 -9.81
CA SER A 308 -19.51 -7.74 -9.17
C SER A 308 -18.77 -7.97 -7.86
N VAL A 309 -17.50 -7.58 -7.76
CA VAL A 309 -16.73 -7.61 -6.51
C VAL A 309 -17.37 -6.69 -5.48
N HIS A 310 -17.69 -5.46 -5.84
CA HIS A 310 -18.34 -4.50 -4.94
C HIS A 310 -19.70 -5.01 -4.47
N ARG A 311 -20.52 -5.58 -5.35
CA ARG A 311 -21.81 -6.23 -4.95
C ARG A 311 -21.61 -7.37 -3.95
N LEU A 312 -20.60 -8.22 -4.15
CA LEU A 312 -20.26 -9.29 -3.21
C LEU A 312 -19.77 -8.76 -1.86
N GLN A 313 -19.05 -7.64 -1.85
CA GLN A 313 -18.62 -6.98 -0.63
C GLN A 313 -19.82 -6.37 0.11
N GLN A 314 -20.68 -5.65 -0.58
CA GLN A 314 -21.90 -5.07 -0.01
C GLN A 314 -22.86 -6.16 0.52
N ALA A 315 -23.00 -7.30 -0.17
CA ALA A 315 -23.81 -8.42 0.29
C ALA A 315 -23.35 -9.06 1.61
N LYS A 316 -22.15 -8.75 2.08
CA LYS A 316 -21.65 -9.16 3.41
C LYS A 316 -22.13 -8.25 4.54
N LEU A 317 -22.73 -7.11 4.21
CA LEU A 317 -23.25 -6.14 5.21
C LEU A 317 -24.70 -6.46 5.58
N THR A 318 -25.04 -6.23 6.82
CA THR A 318 -26.44 -6.12 7.24
C THR A 318 -27.02 -4.77 6.84
N PRO A 319 -28.36 -4.65 6.66
CA PRO A 319 -28.99 -3.35 6.36
C PRO A 319 -28.62 -2.25 7.37
N GLY A 320 -28.53 -2.59 8.65
CA GLY A 320 -28.11 -1.64 9.69
C GLY A 320 -26.63 -1.21 9.59
N GLU A 321 -25.75 -2.06 9.05
CA GLU A 321 -24.34 -1.69 8.78
C GLU A 321 -24.22 -0.78 7.56
N VAL A 322 -25.04 -1.02 6.53
CA VAL A 322 -25.11 -0.14 5.36
C VAL A 322 -25.53 1.27 5.77
N SER A 323 -26.62 1.39 6.57
CA SER A 323 -27.08 2.68 7.09
C SER A 323 -25.99 3.37 7.93
N ARG A 324 -25.39 2.66 8.88
CA ARG A 324 -24.33 3.23 9.74
C ARG A 324 -23.10 3.71 8.95
N LEU A 325 -22.70 3.01 7.91
CA LEU A 325 -21.58 3.45 7.06
C LEU A 325 -21.96 4.72 6.29
N ALA A 326 -23.18 4.80 5.76
CA ALA A 326 -23.68 5.98 5.06
C ALA A 326 -23.77 7.18 6.02
N ASP A 327 -24.31 6.98 7.22
CA ASP A 327 -24.42 8.02 8.27
C ASP A 327 -23.02 8.52 8.68
N LEU A 328 -22.05 7.60 8.84
CA LEU A 328 -20.67 7.95 9.19
C LEU A 328 -20.03 8.84 8.11
N VAL A 329 -20.22 8.52 6.83
CA VAL A 329 -19.73 9.34 5.71
C VAL A 329 -20.41 10.71 5.69
N ASN A 330 -21.72 10.77 5.90
CA ASN A 330 -22.47 12.03 5.92
C ASN A 330 -22.06 12.92 7.11
N GLN A 331 -21.93 12.34 8.31
CA GLN A 331 -21.44 13.06 9.48
C GLN A 331 -20.04 13.63 9.27
N SER A 332 -19.14 12.86 8.65
CA SER A 332 -17.79 13.33 8.35
C SER A 332 -17.80 14.54 7.40
N ARG A 333 -18.72 14.59 6.44
CA ARG A 333 -18.91 15.75 5.53
C ARG A 333 -19.38 16.98 6.29
N SER A 334 -20.43 16.85 7.10
CA SER A 334 -20.96 17.95 7.90
C SER A 334 -19.92 18.53 8.87
N ILE A 335 -19.14 17.70 9.55
CA ILE A 335 -18.07 18.15 10.44
C ILE A 335 -16.99 18.93 9.67
N ARG A 336 -16.65 18.50 8.48
CA ARG A 336 -15.69 19.20 7.63
C ARG A 336 -16.23 20.57 7.21
N GLU A 337 -17.47 20.64 6.71
CA GLU A 337 -18.12 21.88 6.28
C GLU A 337 -18.19 22.90 7.44
N THR A 338 -18.52 22.45 8.65
CA THR A 338 -18.52 23.30 9.85
C THR A 338 -17.14 23.86 10.16
N LYS A 339 -16.09 23.03 10.12
CA LYS A 339 -14.72 23.48 10.37
C LYS A 339 -14.21 24.44 9.31
N GLU A 340 -14.56 24.23 8.04
CA GLU A 340 -14.21 25.12 6.93
C GLU A 340 -14.92 26.48 7.06
N ALA A 341 -16.19 26.51 7.50
CA ALA A 341 -16.94 27.72 7.77
C ALA A 341 -16.32 28.51 8.95
N GLU A 342 -16.02 27.86 10.07
CA GLU A 342 -15.36 28.46 11.22
C GLU A 342 -13.98 29.06 10.86
N CYS A 343 -13.22 28.36 9.99
CA CYS A 343 -11.91 28.82 9.55
C CYS A 343 -11.98 30.04 8.61
N THR A 344 -13.07 30.20 7.85
CA THR A 344 -13.32 31.37 6.98
C THR A 344 -13.89 32.56 7.74
N GLU A 345 -14.65 32.34 8.82
CA GLU A 345 -15.25 33.41 9.64
C GLU A 345 -14.22 34.06 10.59
N ALA A 346 -13.27 33.29 11.13
CA ALA A 346 -12.29 33.78 12.10
C ALA A 346 -11.44 34.97 11.58
N PRO A 347 -10.93 35.01 10.33
CA PRO A 347 -10.24 36.16 9.80
C PRO A 347 -11.11 37.38 9.61
N ALA A 348 -12.38 37.18 9.21
CA ALA A 348 -13.33 38.28 9.00
C ALA A 348 -13.74 38.95 10.32
N GLU A 349 -13.90 38.17 11.37
CA GLU A 349 -14.20 38.71 12.73
C GLU A 349 -13.01 39.43 13.34
N GLN A 350 -11.79 38.94 13.10
CA GLN A 350 -10.57 39.59 13.54
C GLN A 350 -10.33 40.95 12.80
N GLN A 351 -10.71 41.00 11.51
CA GLN A 351 -10.66 42.23 10.72
C GLN A 351 -11.73 43.23 11.14
N ARG A 352 -12.97 42.77 11.47
CA ARG A 352 -14.05 43.62 12.05
C ARG A 352 -13.64 44.19 13.39
N ARG A 353 -13.04 43.40 14.28
CA ARG A 353 -12.57 43.88 15.60
C ARG A 353 -11.45 44.92 15.46
N LYS A 354 -10.56 44.79 14.49
CA LYS A 354 -9.49 45.76 14.20
C LYS A 354 -10.04 47.06 13.61
N SER A 355 -11.07 46.98 12.75
CA SER A 355 -11.76 48.17 12.22
C SER A 355 -12.52 48.91 13.30
N GLN A 356 -13.26 48.23 14.15
CA GLN A 356 -13.97 48.83 15.27
C GLN A 356 -13.05 49.46 16.32
N ALA A 357 -11.90 48.83 16.58
CA ALA A 357 -10.88 49.38 17.48
C ALA A 357 -10.26 50.69 16.93
N LYS A 358 -10.13 50.78 15.60
CA LYS A 358 -9.62 51.97 14.92
C LYS A 358 -10.64 53.13 14.93
N GLU A 359 -11.91 52.85 14.71
CA GLU A 359 -13.00 53.84 14.80
C GLU A 359 -13.16 54.41 16.21
N VAL A 360 -12.93 53.62 17.27
CA VAL A 360 -12.96 54.09 18.66
C VAL A 360 -11.76 54.95 19.02
N ASP A 361 -10.58 54.72 18.40
CA ASP A 361 -9.38 55.50 18.65
C ASP A 361 -9.40 56.84 17.90
N ASP A 362 -9.93 56.83 16.64
CA ASP A 362 -10.12 58.07 15.86
C ASP A 362 -11.19 59.00 16.50
N SER A 363 -12.25 58.44 17.14
CA SER A 363 -13.26 59.25 17.83
C SER A 363 -12.78 59.89 19.13
N LYS A 364 -11.69 59.39 19.73
CA LYS A 364 -11.07 60.01 20.93
C LYS A 364 -10.09 61.14 20.61
N THR A 365 -9.61 61.18 19.37
CA THR A 365 -8.70 62.25 18.93
C THR A 365 -9.40 63.47 18.37
N GLU A 366 -10.71 63.40 18.05
CA GLU A 366 -11.47 64.58 17.61
C GLU A 366 -12.15 65.37 18.77
N THR A 367 -12.06 64.92 20.03
CA THR A 367 -12.66 65.54 21.21
C THR A 367 -11.64 66.09 22.21
N ALA A 368 -10.38 66.35 21.83
CA ALA A 368 -9.37 66.94 22.68
C ALA A 368 -8.92 68.35 22.20
#